data_38ca8a327a0f06a6c3642a6c60c10658
#
_entry.id   38ca8a327a0f06a6c3642a6c60c10658
#
_cell.length_a   1.000
_cell.length_b   1.000
_cell.length_c   1.000
_cell.angle_alpha   90.00
_cell.angle_beta   90.00
_cell.angle_gamma   90.00
#
_symmetry.space_group_name_H-M   'P 1'
#
loop_
_entity.id
_entity.type
_entity.pdbx_description
1 polymer ?
#
loop_
_entity_poly.entity_id
_entity_poly.type
_entity_poly.pdbx_seq_one_letter_code
_entity_poly.pdbx_strand_id
1 'polypeptide(L)' 'MPTLRTIQNRLQKIKTEIMEIEASIERAENAGKPHFANRLRLMIQKKLEKINSLSEGE' A
#
# COMPACT_ATOMS: atom_id res chain seq x y z
N MET A 1 17.28 11.32 -14.05
CA MET A 1 17.22 9.95 -13.52
C MET A 1 16.93 9.97 -12.03
N PRO A 2 16.01 9.15 -11.55
CA PRO A 2 15.81 9.04 -10.12
C PRO A 2 17.00 8.36 -9.46
N THR A 3 17.46 8.94 -8.37
CA THR A 3 18.54 8.35 -7.59
C THR A 3 18.01 7.19 -6.76
N LEU A 4 18.89 6.34 -6.26
CA LEU A 4 18.53 5.27 -5.34
C LEU A 4 17.76 5.82 -4.13
N ARG A 5 18.21 6.95 -3.62
CA ARG A 5 17.57 7.61 -2.49
C ARG A 5 16.12 7.99 -2.79
N THR A 6 15.87 8.52 -4.01
CA THR A 6 14.52 8.88 -4.44
C THR A 6 13.61 7.66 -4.50
N ILE A 7 14.13 6.55 -5.04
CA ILE A 7 13.38 5.30 -5.11
C ILE A 7 13.05 4.79 -3.72
N GLN A 8 14.02 4.82 -2.81
CA GLN A 8 13.82 4.39 -1.42
C GLN A 8 12.77 5.24 -0.72
N ASN A 9 12.79 6.56 -0.95
CA ASN A 9 11.80 7.45 -0.37
C ASN A 9 10.38 7.14 -0.86
N ARG A 10 10.24 6.83 -2.15
CA ARG A 10 8.96 6.43 -2.73
C ARG A 10 8.46 5.13 -2.14
N LEU A 11 9.35 4.14 -2.02
CA LEU A 11 9.01 2.85 -1.41
C LEU A 11 8.58 3.02 0.04
N GLN A 12 9.30 3.84 0.79
CA GLN A 12 8.99 4.12 2.19
C GLN A 12 7.60 4.74 2.32
N LYS A 13 7.28 5.69 1.45
CA LYS A 13 5.97 6.34 1.44
C LYS A 13 4.85 5.34 1.15
N ILE A 14 5.06 4.48 0.15
CA ILE A 14 4.07 3.47 -0.20
C ILE A 14 3.87 2.48 0.96
N LYS A 15 4.94 2.04 1.60
CA LYS A 15 4.86 1.15 2.74
C LYS A 15 4.08 1.78 3.90
N THR A 16 4.32 3.06 4.17
CA THR A 16 3.59 3.78 5.20
C THR A 16 2.10 3.85 4.88
N GLU A 17 1.77 4.13 3.62
CA GLU A 17 0.37 4.15 3.17
C GLU A 17 -0.30 2.79 3.35
N ILE A 18 0.42 1.70 3.04
CA ILE A 18 -0.10 0.35 3.22
C ILE A 18 -0.39 0.09 4.70
N MET A 19 0.51 0.48 5.59
CA MET A 19 0.31 0.31 7.03
C MET A 19 -0.92 1.06 7.52
N GLU A 20 -1.14 2.26 7.03
CA GLU A 20 -2.32 3.05 7.37
C GLU A 20 -3.59 2.38 6.86
N ILE A 21 -3.55 1.83 5.66
CA ILE A 21 -4.69 1.11 5.09
C ILE A 21 -4.98 -0.16 5.89
N GLU A 22 -3.95 -0.88 6.31
CA GLU A 22 -4.13 -2.08 7.14
C GLU A 22 -4.80 -1.75 8.47
N ALA A 23 -4.43 -0.64 9.09
CA ALA A 23 -5.08 -0.19 10.31
C ALA A 23 -6.55 0.14 10.07
N SER A 24 -6.85 0.74 8.91
CA SER A 24 -8.22 1.04 8.51
C SER A 24 -9.03 -0.23 8.27
N ILE A 25 -8.40 -1.26 7.68
CA ILE A 25 -9.05 -2.56 7.47
C ILE A 25 -9.48 -3.16 8.81
N GLU A 26 -8.59 -3.14 9.79
CA GLU A 26 -8.89 -3.67 11.11
C GLU A 26 -10.07 -2.94 11.74
N ARG A 27 -10.09 -1.62 11.64
CA ARG A 27 -11.20 -0.81 12.14
C ARG A 27 -12.50 -1.14 11.43
N ALA A 28 -12.45 -1.33 10.11
CA ALA A 28 -13.63 -1.66 9.32
C ALA A 28 -14.19 -3.03 9.71
N GLU A 29 -13.31 -4.00 9.92
CA GLU A 29 -13.73 -5.33 10.36
C GLU A 29 -14.35 -5.29 11.75
N ASN A 30 -13.74 -4.55 12.67
CA ASN A 30 -14.26 -4.39 14.03
C ASN A 30 -15.59 -3.64 14.05
N ALA A 31 -15.82 -2.77 13.09
CA ALA A 31 -17.06 -2.03 12.95
C ALA A 31 -18.15 -2.80 12.20
N GLY A 32 -17.84 -4.03 11.75
CA GLY A 32 -18.80 -4.84 11.02
C GLY A 32 -19.01 -4.39 9.59
N LYS A 33 -17.98 -3.85 8.94
CA LYS A 33 -18.06 -3.36 7.56
C LYS A 33 -17.11 -4.14 6.65
N PRO A 34 -17.41 -5.41 6.35
CA PRO A 34 -16.50 -6.25 5.57
C PRO A 34 -16.34 -5.77 4.12
N HIS A 35 -17.35 -5.15 3.52
CA HIS A 35 -17.24 -4.64 2.15
C HIS A 35 -16.22 -3.51 2.07
N PHE A 36 -16.22 -2.64 3.06
CA PHE A 36 -15.25 -1.57 3.12
C PHE A 36 -13.84 -2.11 3.31
N ALA A 37 -13.69 -3.11 4.19
CA ALA A 37 -12.41 -3.77 4.40
C ALA A 37 -11.89 -4.41 3.10
N ASN A 38 -12.76 -5.03 2.32
CA ASN A 38 -12.38 -5.64 1.05
C ASN A 38 -11.88 -4.60 0.04
N ARG A 39 -12.52 -3.44 -0.02
CA ARG A 39 -12.06 -2.34 -0.86
C ARG A 39 -10.66 -1.88 -0.48
N LEU A 40 -10.41 -1.78 0.81
CA LEU A 40 -9.09 -1.38 1.31
C LEU A 40 -8.03 -2.42 0.96
N ARG A 41 -8.39 -3.71 1.01
CA ARG A 41 -7.46 -4.78 0.59
C ARG A 41 -7.09 -4.68 -0.87
N LEU A 42 -8.05 -4.31 -1.73
CA LEU A 42 -7.77 -4.08 -3.15
C LEU A 42 -6.82 -2.91 -3.35
N MET A 43 -6.95 -1.87 -2.56
CA MET A 43 -6.02 -0.74 -2.61
C MET A 43 -4.61 -1.17 -2.24
N ILE A 44 -4.47 -2.02 -1.22
CA ILE A 44 -3.16 -2.56 -0.84
C ILE A 44 -2.56 -3.37 -1.98
N GLN A 45 -3.36 -4.23 -2.62
CA GLN A 45 -2.92 -5.02 -3.76
C GLN A 45 -2.34 -4.15 -4.87
N LYS A 46 -3.04 -3.08 -5.22
CA LYS A 46 -2.58 -2.14 -6.25
C LYS A 46 -1.26 -1.48 -5.87
N LYS A 47 -1.10 -1.14 -4.61
CA LYS A 47 0.15 -0.54 -4.13
C LYS A 47 1.30 -1.53 -4.15
N LEU A 48 1.03 -2.80 -3.82
CA LEU A 48 2.05 -3.84 -3.90
C LEU A 48 2.48 -4.09 -5.35
N GLU A 49 1.54 -4.06 -6.28
CA GLU A 49 1.87 -4.16 -7.70
C GLU A 49 2.76 -3.01 -8.15
N LYS A 50 2.50 -1.82 -7.65
CA LYS A 50 3.31 -0.65 -7.95
C LYS A 50 4.74 -0.82 -7.42
N ILE A 51 4.89 -1.37 -6.21
CA ILE A 51 6.20 -1.66 -5.65
C ILE A 51 6.96 -2.66 -6.53
N ASN A 52 6.28 -3.71 -6.97
CA ASN A 52 6.89 -4.70 -7.85
C ASN A 52 7.32 -4.09 -9.18
N SER A 53 6.50 -3.21 -9.75
CA SER A 53 6.85 -2.50 -10.98
C SER A 53 8.09 -1.64 -10.82
N LEU A 54 8.22 -0.97 -9.68
CA LEU A 54 9.39 -0.15 -9.39
C LEU A 54 10.64 -1.01 -9.26
N SER A 55 10.52 -2.20 -8.67
CA SER A 55 11.64 -3.13 -8.54
C SER A 55 12.04 -3.74 -9.87
N GLU A 56 11.08 -4.04 -10.73
CA GLU A 56 11.32 -4.65 -12.03
C GLU A 56 11.75 -3.63 -13.11
N GLY A 57 11.40 -2.38 -12.90
CA GLY A 57 11.67 -1.31 -13.86
C GLY A 57 13.11 -0.87 -13.94
N GLU A 58 14.00 -1.55 -13.26
CA GLU A 58 15.42 -1.27 -13.37
C GLU A 58 15.99 -1.86 -14.67
#